data_0b4320aec6d9a83a1db0e66e7781ea49
#
_entry.id   0b4320aec6d9a83a1db0e66e7781ea49
#
_cell.length_a   1.000
_cell.length_b   1.000
_cell.length_c   1.000
_cell.angle_alpha   90.00
_cell.angle_beta   90.00
_cell.angle_gamma   90.00
#
_symmetry.space_group_name_H-M   'P 1'
#
loop_
_entity.id
_entity.type
_entity.pdbx_description
1 polymer ?
#
loop_
_entity_poly.entity_id
_entity_poly.type
_entity_poly.pdbx_seq_one_letter_code
_entity_poly.pdbx_strand_id
1 'polypeptide(L)'
;MLKIAIINGPNLNLLGVREPEIYGTQTFENYLDLLIKKFPSISFTYFQSNIEGELVTKLHEVGFSYDAIILNAGAYTHTSIALADAVSAIKTLVIEVHISNIFAREDYRHISYLGKHCKGSISGFGLLSYDLAIMSCIENIA
;
A
#
# COMPACT_ATOMS: atom_id res chain seq x y z
N MET A 1 9.92 6.27 -17.79
CA MET A 1 10.07 5.93 -16.38
C MET A 1 8.72 5.57 -15.81
N LEU A 2 8.62 4.44 -15.14
CA LEU A 2 7.37 4.03 -14.49
C LEU A 2 7.03 4.98 -13.33
N LYS A 3 5.77 5.32 -13.20
CA LYS A 3 5.25 6.15 -12.10
C LYS A 3 4.44 5.27 -11.16
N ILE A 4 4.92 5.10 -9.94
CA ILE A 4 4.26 4.29 -8.91
C ILE A 4 3.92 5.16 -7.72
N ALA A 5 2.66 5.13 -7.30
CA ALA A 5 2.22 5.78 -6.08
C ALA A 5 2.18 4.75 -4.95
N ILE A 6 2.78 5.10 -3.82
CA ILE A 6 2.66 4.33 -2.58
C ILE A 6 1.73 5.10 -1.67
N ILE A 7 0.61 4.48 -1.29
CA ILE A 7 -0.42 5.10 -0.45
C ILE A 7 -0.55 4.29 0.82
N ASN A 8 -0.25 4.92 1.94
CA ASN A 8 -0.34 4.32 3.28
C ASN A 8 -1.48 4.94 4.08
N GLY A 9 -2.25 4.09 4.72
CA GLY A 9 -3.42 4.46 5.53
C GLY A 9 -3.11 4.77 6.98
N PRO A 10 -4.13 4.65 7.84
CA PRO A 10 -4.05 5.13 9.22
C PRO A 10 -2.99 4.41 10.04
N ASN A 11 -2.36 5.16 10.92
CA ASN A 11 -1.35 4.72 11.87
C ASN A 11 -0.01 4.32 11.24
N LEU A 12 0.11 4.31 9.92
CA LEU A 12 1.38 3.97 9.26
C LEU A 12 2.40 5.12 9.34
N ASN A 13 1.96 6.31 9.73
CA ASN A 13 2.85 7.39 10.12
C ASN A 13 3.62 7.08 11.42
N LEU A 14 3.19 6.07 12.18
CA LEU A 14 3.81 5.68 13.44
C LEU A 14 4.76 4.48 13.30
N LEU A 15 5.10 4.08 12.07
CA LEU A 15 6.10 3.03 11.86
C LEU A 15 7.42 3.41 12.53
N GLY A 16 8.04 2.45 13.23
CA GLY A 16 9.24 2.67 14.00
C GLY A 16 8.97 3.03 15.47
N VAL A 17 7.73 3.39 15.79
CA VAL A 17 7.32 3.78 17.15
C VAL A 17 6.27 2.83 17.71
N ARG A 18 5.26 2.48 16.89
CA ARG A 18 4.11 1.66 17.29
C ARG A 18 4.41 0.17 17.07
N GLU A 19 4.16 -0.64 18.09
CA GLU A 19 4.23 -2.11 18.02
C GLU A 19 5.46 -2.60 17.24
N PRO A 20 6.69 -2.27 17.71
CA PRO A 20 7.91 -2.60 16.94
C PRO A 20 8.09 -4.11 16.72
N GLU A 21 7.51 -4.96 17.57
CA GLU A 21 7.53 -6.41 17.41
C GLU A 21 6.75 -6.89 16.17
N ILE A 22 5.80 -6.08 15.67
CA ILE A 22 5.00 -6.39 14.49
C ILE A 22 5.53 -5.64 13.26
N TYR A 23 5.81 -4.34 13.41
CA TYR A 23 6.09 -3.43 12.30
C TYR A 23 7.57 -3.07 12.16
N GLY A 24 8.42 -3.44 13.16
CA GLY A 24 9.83 -3.06 13.20
C GLY A 24 10.06 -1.65 13.73
N THR A 25 11.32 -1.24 13.77
CA THR A 25 11.75 0.05 14.34
C THR A 25 12.08 1.09 13.27
N GLN A 26 12.11 0.73 12.00
CA GLN A 26 12.43 1.62 10.89
C GLN A 26 11.22 2.45 10.50
N THR A 27 11.39 3.76 10.28
CA THR A 27 10.30 4.62 9.79
C THR A 27 10.06 4.34 8.30
N PHE A 28 8.85 4.66 7.82
CA PHE A 28 8.55 4.47 6.40
C PHE A 28 9.37 5.44 5.54
N GLU A 29 9.58 6.66 6.00
CA GLU A 29 10.38 7.65 5.26
C GLU A 29 11.80 7.13 5.00
N ASN A 30 12.43 6.51 6.00
CA ASN A 30 13.74 5.90 5.82
C ASN A 30 13.69 4.75 4.83
N TYR A 31 12.65 3.92 4.90
CA TYR A 31 12.49 2.80 3.97
C TYR A 31 12.23 3.28 2.55
N LEU A 32 11.45 4.34 2.39
CA LEU A 32 11.18 4.94 1.09
C LEU A 32 12.47 5.40 0.41
N ASP A 33 13.39 5.99 1.17
CA ASP A 33 14.70 6.38 0.63
C ASP A 33 15.48 5.17 0.09
N LEU A 34 15.39 4.03 0.79
CA LEU A 34 16.01 2.79 0.32
C LEU A 34 15.34 2.27 -0.96
N LEU A 35 14.00 2.36 -1.04
CA LEU A 35 13.26 1.96 -2.24
C LEU A 35 13.65 2.81 -3.46
N ILE A 36 13.77 4.12 -3.26
CA ILE A 36 14.15 5.04 -4.34
C ILE A 36 15.54 4.69 -4.86
N LYS A 37 16.48 4.38 -3.97
CA LYS A 37 17.83 3.98 -4.37
C LYS A 37 17.86 2.61 -5.05
N LYS A 38 17.03 1.69 -4.58
CA LYS A 38 16.98 0.32 -5.11
C LYS A 38 16.34 0.26 -6.49
N PHE A 39 15.37 1.14 -6.75
CA PHE A 39 14.62 1.16 -8.01
C PHE A 39 14.78 2.52 -8.70
N PRO A 40 15.99 2.86 -9.17
CA PRO A 40 16.28 4.21 -9.67
C PRO A 40 15.52 4.57 -10.97
N SER A 41 14.98 3.58 -11.67
CA SER A 41 14.21 3.81 -12.90
C SER A 41 12.73 4.06 -12.64
N ILE A 42 12.31 4.09 -11.36
CA ILE A 42 10.91 4.32 -10.99
C ILE A 42 10.77 5.71 -10.36
N SER A 43 9.73 6.44 -10.77
CA SER A 43 9.34 7.69 -10.15
C SER A 43 8.29 7.39 -9.09
N PHE A 44 8.65 7.57 -7.82
CA PHE A 44 7.73 7.31 -6.70
C PHE A 44 7.04 8.57 -6.24
N THR A 45 5.74 8.43 -5.94
CA THR A 45 4.97 9.40 -5.17
C THR A 45 4.53 8.70 -3.90
N TYR A 46 4.70 9.36 -2.76
CA TYR A 46 4.29 8.82 -1.48
C TYR A 46 3.22 9.69 -0.83
N PHE A 47 2.19 9.04 -0.31
CA PHE A 47 1.12 9.71 0.43
C PHE A 47 0.69 8.85 1.61
N GLN A 48 0.53 9.48 2.76
CA GLN A 48 0.02 8.82 3.96
C GLN A 48 -1.06 9.69 4.57
N SER A 49 -2.17 9.08 4.99
CA SER A 49 -3.21 9.80 5.72
C SER A 49 -3.95 8.86 6.67
N ASN A 50 -4.40 9.41 7.78
CA ASN A 50 -5.32 8.74 8.70
C ASN A 50 -6.78 8.96 8.31
N ILE A 51 -7.05 9.81 7.33
CA ILE A 51 -8.39 10.26 6.97
C ILE A 51 -8.86 9.47 5.74
N GLU A 52 -9.93 8.71 5.90
CA GLU A 52 -10.46 7.85 4.85
C GLU A 52 -10.75 8.61 3.55
N GLY A 53 -11.40 9.77 3.66
CA GLY A 53 -11.74 10.58 2.49
C GLY A 53 -10.54 11.10 1.73
N GLU A 54 -9.44 11.38 2.43
CA GLU A 54 -8.19 11.80 1.78
C GLU A 54 -7.58 10.66 0.98
N LEU A 55 -7.67 9.44 1.49
CA LEU A 55 -7.20 8.26 0.78
C LEU A 55 -8.03 8.02 -0.48
N VAL A 56 -9.36 8.17 -0.39
CA VAL A 56 -10.26 8.06 -1.55
C VAL A 56 -9.87 9.10 -2.61
N THR A 57 -9.72 10.36 -2.20
CA THR A 57 -9.35 11.44 -3.12
C THR A 57 -8.00 11.18 -3.79
N LYS A 58 -7.02 10.67 -3.01
CA LYS A 58 -5.69 10.37 -3.57
C LYS A 58 -5.75 9.24 -4.60
N LEU A 59 -6.55 8.22 -4.35
CA LEU A 59 -6.77 7.15 -5.34
C LEU A 59 -7.33 7.72 -6.64
N HIS A 60 -8.29 8.66 -6.55
CA HIS A 60 -8.83 9.32 -7.74
C HIS A 60 -7.76 10.11 -8.49
N GLU A 61 -6.90 10.83 -7.76
CA GLU A 61 -5.85 11.65 -8.37
C GLU A 61 -4.85 10.82 -9.17
N VAL A 62 -4.43 9.69 -8.64
CA VAL A 62 -3.40 8.85 -9.28
C VAL A 62 -3.98 7.72 -10.11
N GLY A 63 -5.27 7.47 -10.00
CA GLY A 63 -5.92 6.26 -10.51
C GLY A 63 -6.11 6.18 -12.01
N PHE A 64 -5.78 7.24 -12.75
CA PHE A 64 -5.98 7.28 -14.20
C PHE A 64 -4.72 7.69 -14.96
N SER A 65 -3.64 8.02 -14.27
CA SER A 65 -2.42 8.54 -14.90
C SER A 65 -1.13 7.87 -14.45
N TYR A 66 -1.17 7.14 -13.33
CA TYR A 66 -0.01 6.38 -12.84
C TYR A 66 0.01 4.99 -13.43
N ASP A 67 1.19 4.36 -13.42
CA ASP A 67 1.36 3.00 -13.92
C ASP A 67 0.91 1.95 -12.91
N ALA A 68 1.11 2.22 -11.63
CA ALA A 68 0.66 1.33 -10.56
C ALA A 68 0.48 2.09 -9.25
N ILE A 69 -0.30 1.50 -8.37
CA ILE A 69 -0.52 1.98 -7.01
C ILE A 69 -0.22 0.82 -6.05
N ILE A 70 0.61 1.07 -5.05
CA ILE A 70 0.79 0.15 -3.93
C ILE A 70 0.02 0.73 -2.76
N LEU A 71 -1.00 0.00 -2.32
CA LEU A 71 -1.95 0.47 -1.31
C LEU A 71 -1.88 -0.38 -0.06
N ASN A 72 -1.48 0.26 1.04
CA ASN A 72 -1.60 -0.31 2.37
C ASN A 72 -2.62 0.53 3.13
N ALA A 73 -3.89 0.12 3.09
CA ALA A 73 -4.98 0.88 3.67
C ALA A 73 -5.05 0.75 5.21
N GLY A 74 -4.15 -0.02 5.82
CA GLY A 74 -4.16 -0.25 7.26
C GLY A 74 -5.47 -0.89 7.69
N ALA A 75 -6.03 -0.46 8.81
CA ALA A 75 -7.29 -1.00 9.32
C ALA A 75 -8.48 -0.75 8.40
N TYR A 76 -8.44 0.27 7.55
CA TYR A 76 -9.53 0.50 6.59
C TYR A 76 -9.69 -0.63 5.58
N THR A 77 -8.68 -1.48 5.39
CA THR A 77 -8.77 -2.70 4.59
C THR A 77 -9.98 -3.56 5.01
N HIS A 78 -10.25 -3.57 6.30
CA HIS A 78 -11.25 -4.47 6.91
C HIS A 78 -12.59 -3.79 7.20
N THR A 79 -12.71 -2.49 6.91
CA THR A 79 -13.90 -1.70 7.27
C THR A 79 -14.42 -0.79 6.17
N SER A 80 -13.56 -0.37 5.21
CA SER A 80 -13.93 0.70 4.29
C SER A 80 -14.45 0.19 2.96
N ILE A 81 -15.77 0.24 2.81
CA ILE A 81 -16.42 0.01 1.52
C ILE A 81 -16.11 1.18 0.58
N ALA A 82 -15.97 2.39 1.11
CA ALA A 82 -15.63 3.56 0.29
C ALA A 82 -14.28 3.40 -0.42
N LEU A 83 -13.27 2.87 0.27
CA LEU A 83 -11.99 2.58 -0.37
C LEU A 83 -12.11 1.44 -1.38
N ALA A 84 -12.87 0.41 -1.08
CA ALA A 84 -13.11 -0.68 -2.03
C ALA A 84 -13.74 -0.15 -3.32
N ASP A 85 -14.73 0.73 -3.20
CA ASP A 85 -15.37 1.35 -4.34
C ASP A 85 -14.40 2.23 -5.14
N ALA A 86 -13.54 2.98 -4.45
CA ALA A 86 -12.53 3.81 -5.11
C ALA A 86 -11.55 2.97 -5.93
N VAL A 87 -11.06 1.88 -5.36
CA VAL A 87 -10.15 0.95 -6.08
C VAL A 87 -10.86 0.36 -7.29
N SER A 88 -12.13 -0.01 -7.15
CA SER A 88 -12.91 -0.55 -8.26
C SER A 88 -13.13 0.46 -9.37
N ALA A 89 -13.24 1.75 -9.05
CA ALA A 89 -13.58 2.80 -10.00
C ALA A 89 -12.39 3.28 -10.85
N ILE A 90 -11.18 3.14 -10.36
CA ILE A 90 -9.97 3.63 -11.06
C ILE A 90 -9.46 2.59 -12.06
N LYS A 91 -8.59 3.03 -12.97
CA LYS A 91 -8.03 2.15 -14.02
C LYS A 91 -6.63 1.67 -13.71
N THR A 92 -5.88 2.41 -12.91
CA THR A 92 -4.50 2.07 -12.56
C THR A 92 -4.45 0.78 -11.77
N LEU A 93 -3.48 -0.07 -12.07
CA LEU A 93 -3.20 -1.32 -11.37
C LEU A 93 -2.96 -1.05 -9.88
N VAL A 94 -3.64 -1.78 -9.01
CA VAL A 94 -3.44 -1.67 -7.56
C VAL A 94 -2.94 -3.00 -7.00
N ILE A 95 -1.86 -2.93 -6.22
CA ILE A 95 -1.37 -4.04 -5.40
C ILE A 95 -1.64 -3.71 -3.94
N GLU A 96 -2.37 -4.59 -3.26
CA GLU A 96 -2.63 -4.47 -1.83
C GLU A 96 -1.43 -4.98 -1.04
N VAL A 97 -0.99 -4.22 -0.03
CA VAL A 97 0.16 -4.59 0.81
C VAL A 97 -0.21 -4.51 2.28
N HIS A 98 0.26 -5.48 3.04
CA HIS A 98 0.23 -5.50 4.50
C HIS A 98 1.61 -5.88 5.02
N ILE A 99 2.10 -5.14 6.02
CA ILE A 99 3.41 -5.40 6.62
C ILE A 99 3.37 -6.67 7.45
N SER A 100 2.33 -6.82 8.28
CA SER A 100 2.15 -8.00 9.11
C SER A 100 1.45 -9.11 8.34
N ASN A 101 1.59 -10.36 8.83
CA ASN A 101 0.74 -11.45 8.36
C ASN A 101 -0.65 -11.28 9.00
N ILE A 102 -1.59 -10.76 8.23
CA ILE A 102 -2.94 -10.46 8.73
C ILE A 102 -3.68 -11.72 9.22
N PHE A 103 -3.33 -12.88 8.70
CA PHE A 103 -3.96 -14.15 9.10
C PHE A 103 -3.45 -14.66 10.43
N ALA A 104 -2.35 -14.11 10.95
CA ALA A 104 -1.82 -14.41 12.28
C ALA A 104 -2.30 -13.42 13.35
N ARG A 105 -3.19 -12.50 12.98
CA ARG A 105 -3.72 -11.46 13.87
C ARG A 105 -5.19 -11.73 14.19
N GLU A 106 -5.90 -10.73 14.69
CA GLU A 106 -7.31 -10.85 15.08
C GLU A 106 -8.21 -11.21 13.88
N ASP A 107 -9.27 -11.96 14.14
CA ASP A 107 -10.17 -12.47 13.10
C ASP A 107 -10.72 -11.37 12.20
N TYR A 108 -10.97 -10.15 12.73
CA TYR A 108 -11.49 -9.05 11.92
C TYR A 108 -10.50 -8.53 10.89
N ARG A 109 -9.23 -8.97 10.93
CA ARG A 109 -8.21 -8.62 9.94
C ARG A 109 -8.08 -9.65 8.82
N HIS A 110 -8.85 -10.73 8.87
CA HIS A 110 -8.74 -11.81 7.89
C HIS A 110 -9.48 -11.52 6.58
N ILE A 111 -10.37 -10.53 6.56
CA ILE A 111 -11.14 -10.18 5.38
C ILE A 111 -10.70 -8.82 4.87
N SER A 112 -10.38 -8.76 3.56
CA SER A 112 -10.09 -7.52 2.87
C SER A 112 -11.25 -7.16 1.96
N TYR A 113 -11.81 -5.97 2.10
CA TYR A 113 -12.81 -5.45 1.15
C TYR A 113 -12.17 -4.97 -0.15
N LEU A 114 -10.85 -4.72 -0.14
CA LEU A 114 -10.12 -4.19 -1.29
C LEU A 114 -9.66 -5.28 -2.24
N GLY A 115 -9.34 -6.46 -1.69
CA GLY A 115 -8.57 -7.48 -2.39
C GLY A 115 -9.13 -7.92 -3.72
N LYS A 116 -10.46 -8.04 -3.83
CA LYS A 116 -11.09 -8.47 -5.08
C LYS A 116 -10.93 -7.46 -6.22
N HIS A 117 -10.67 -6.20 -5.89
CA HIS A 117 -10.50 -5.12 -6.87
C HIS A 117 -9.02 -4.83 -7.16
N CYS A 118 -8.11 -5.43 -6.40
CA CYS A 118 -6.68 -5.31 -6.61
C CYS A 118 -6.19 -6.38 -7.57
N LYS A 119 -5.06 -6.13 -8.24
CA LYS A 119 -4.42 -7.14 -9.08
C LYS A 119 -3.91 -8.32 -8.24
N GLY A 120 -3.44 -8.04 -7.05
CA GLY A 120 -2.94 -9.04 -6.11
C GLY A 120 -2.72 -8.45 -4.73
N SER A 121 -2.34 -9.31 -3.79
CA SER A 121 -2.18 -8.95 -2.39
C SER A 121 -0.91 -9.60 -1.85
N ILE A 122 -0.13 -8.83 -1.09
CA ILE A 122 1.11 -9.29 -0.46
C ILE A 122 1.03 -8.94 1.01
N SER A 123 1.22 -9.92 1.89
CA SER A 123 1.19 -9.68 3.32
C SER A 123 2.22 -10.53 4.06
N GLY A 124 2.75 -10.01 5.18
CA GLY A 124 3.48 -10.80 6.14
C GLY A 124 5.00 -10.77 6.04
N PHE A 125 5.56 -10.02 5.11
CA PHE A 125 7.02 -9.99 4.91
C PHE A 125 7.66 -8.71 5.43
N GLY A 126 6.99 -8.02 6.37
CA GLY A 126 7.49 -6.77 6.91
C GLY A 126 7.54 -5.70 5.81
N LEU A 127 8.50 -4.80 5.92
CA LEU A 127 8.68 -3.73 4.92
C LEU A 127 9.10 -4.30 3.55
N LEU A 128 9.70 -5.49 3.51
CA LEU A 128 10.01 -6.16 2.24
C LEU A 128 8.76 -6.36 1.38
N SER A 129 7.57 -6.39 1.99
CA SER A 129 6.32 -6.50 1.24
C SER A 129 6.18 -5.41 0.17
N TYR A 130 6.69 -4.21 0.44
CA TYR A 130 6.69 -3.12 -0.55
C TYR A 130 7.64 -3.41 -1.71
N ASP A 131 8.82 -3.96 -1.45
CA ASP A 131 9.76 -4.37 -2.50
C ASP A 131 9.11 -5.40 -3.43
N LEU A 132 8.47 -6.40 -2.83
CA LEU A 132 7.80 -7.46 -3.58
C LEU A 132 6.65 -6.89 -4.43
N ALA A 133 5.91 -5.94 -3.89
CA ALA A 133 4.85 -5.26 -4.63
C ALA A 133 5.41 -4.48 -5.82
N ILE A 134 6.51 -3.76 -5.64
CA ILE A 134 7.16 -3.02 -6.72
C ILE A 134 7.63 -3.97 -7.83
N MET A 135 8.26 -5.07 -7.44
CA MET A 135 8.71 -6.08 -8.39
C MET A 135 7.53 -6.67 -9.18
N SER A 136 6.43 -6.95 -8.47
CA SER A 136 5.19 -7.40 -9.10
C SER A 136 4.65 -6.38 -10.11
N CYS A 137 4.69 -5.09 -9.78
CA CYS A 137 4.27 -4.04 -10.69
C CYS A 137 5.12 -4.01 -11.96
N ILE A 138 6.43 -4.11 -11.83
CA ILE A 138 7.35 -4.11 -12.97
C ILE A 138 7.00 -5.26 -13.92
N GLU A 139 6.80 -6.45 -13.39
CA GLU A 139 6.48 -7.63 -14.20
C GLU A 139 5.11 -7.54 -14.88
N ASN A 140 4.12 -6.94 -14.22
CA ASN A 140 2.77 -6.83 -14.79
C ASN A 140 2.63 -5.69 -15.80
N ILE A 141 3.50 -4.69 -15.77
CA ILE A 141 3.45 -3.54 -16.67
C ILE A 141 4.36 -3.74 -17.90
N ALA A 142 5.49 -4.38 -17.66
CA ALA A 142 6.43 -4.69 -18.73
C ALA A 142 5.86 -5.78 -19.65
#